data_3d124083bd15e643f6946417d64b7aaf
#
_entry.id   3d124083bd15e643f6946417d64b7aaf
#
_cell.length_a   1.000
_cell.length_b   1.000
_cell.length_c   1.000
_cell.angle_alpha   90.00
_cell.angle_beta   90.00
_cell.angle_gamma   90.00
#
_symmetry.space_group_name_H-M   'P 1'
#
loop_
_entity.id
_entity.type
_entity.pdbx_description
1 polymer ?
#
loop_
_entity_poly.entity_id
_entity_poly.type
_entity_poly.pdbx_seq_one_letter_code
_entity_poly.pdbx_strand_id
1 'polypeptide(L)'
;MKFSYKSQFNTYSLGFLVYTFIFYLIFFTGYFSDDFSEINRINENNNQVSAIPTFNYLNIPVLYYTHYLFYYFVDYDNIFFISTIKFLYTAICCYMVSKFFSLFVDSRNALIISFLFIFWPTHDSTVYWLLGQYLMITMSFYLYSYYLIEKEFIFTGILMAFLASFISYGSSPVAISLAILFIFNKKIKKSFFLIFPNIIYIVYYILVSKVFAISSVSRIPDSIQFISLIKNLIFQIISSLDSNFGIGFILKLYYSIGELKITSVLMGLFILLIYFVIENNKNVKKTYKEIFDFKLIFALTLIILSSMLMFAVSGGYFQTPFNLGNRVLIYSSLLLSYIIILFYKNYPSIYIKIFLVIIFFSIIGISSHWKSQTERQLDVINNIERNNFFSQISHEQILFVTGNQYSQFGKISHIEFFSESHVAEASVGIAGQRLLKVKTLNNAWDFDGLILQDRKYKHRNYEVEDSIHIYDSEKNIFTVIPTNQISFFIETLPKNKRHWIQLIQIRQLQNLINNNFPRLKYLF
;
A
#
# COMPACT_ATOMS: atom_id res chain seq x y z
N MET A 1 -40.04 12.09 -7.14
CA MET A 1 -39.30 11.96 -5.87
C MET A 1 -39.00 13.35 -5.31
N LYS A 2 -39.76 13.82 -4.32
CA LYS A 2 -39.45 15.07 -3.60
C LYS A 2 -38.43 14.70 -2.50
N PHE A 3 -37.15 14.78 -2.81
CA PHE A 3 -36.11 14.78 -1.77
C PHE A 3 -36.27 16.07 -0.95
N SER A 4 -36.49 15.95 0.36
CA SER A 4 -36.60 17.13 1.20
C SER A 4 -35.26 17.86 1.22
N TYR A 5 -35.27 19.17 1.06
CA TYR A 5 -34.10 20.07 1.08
C TYR A 5 -33.18 19.81 2.28
N LYS A 6 -33.73 19.43 3.42
CA LYS A 6 -33.05 19.10 4.67
C LYS A 6 -32.21 17.80 4.58
N SER A 7 -32.63 16.80 3.79
CA SER A 7 -31.86 15.55 3.61
C SER A 7 -30.66 15.74 2.71
N GLN A 8 -30.76 16.63 1.73
CA GLN A 8 -29.62 16.99 0.86
C GLN A 8 -28.57 17.78 1.65
N PHE A 9 -28.97 18.76 2.44
CA PHE A 9 -28.07 19.55 3.28
C PHE A 9 -27.22 18.66 4.21
N ASN A 10 -27.83 17.68 4.88
CA ASN A 10 -27.09 16.75 5.75
C ASN A 10 -26.09 15.86 4.99
N THR A 11 -26.40 15.48 3.75
CA THR A 11 -25.46 14.69 2.93
C THR A 11 -24.26 15.53 2.48
N TYR A 12 -24.48 16.79 2.11
CA TYR A 12 -23.39 17.71 1.77
C TYR A 12 -22.50 18.03 2.98
N SER A 13 -23.10 18.26 4.16
CA SER A 13 -22.34 18.50 5.40
C SER A 13 -21.49 17.30 5.78
N LEU A 14 -22.01 16.08 5.65
CA LEU A 14 -21.24 14.87 5.88
C LEU A 14 -20.12 14.73 4.83
N GLY A 15 -20.41 15.03 3.57
CA GLY A 15 -19.39 15.04 2.51
C GLY A 15 -18.25 16.00 2.85
N PHE A 16 -18.58 17.23 3.20
CA PHE A 16 -17.58 18.21 3.61
C PHE A 16 -16.73 17.72 4.80
N LEU A 17 -17.36 17.16 5.84
CA LEU A 17 -16.65 16.62 6.99
C LEU A 17 -15.69 15.49 6.59
N VAL A 18 -16.15 14.54 5.75
CA VAL A 18 -15.33 13.41 5.30
C VAL A 18 -14.13 13.89 4.48
N TYR A 19 -14.30 14.80 3.52
CA TYR A 19 -13.19 15.29 2.71
C TYR A 19 -12.21 16.15 3.51
N THR A 20 -12.69 16.96 4.46
CA THR A 20 -11.82 17.69 5.40
C THR A 20 -11.02 16.72 6.27
N PHE A 21 -11.65 15.62 6.69
CA PHE A 21 -10.95 14.60 7.47
C PHE A 21 -9.93 13.84 6.63
N ILE A 22 -10.23 13.49 5.39
CA ILE A 22 -9.26 12.91 4.44
C ILE A 22 -8.04 13.83 4.29
N PHE A 23 -8.28 15.14 4.11
CA PHE A 23 -7.21 16.12 4.03
C PHE A 23 -6.34 16.09 5.29
N TYR A 24 -6.95 16.15 6.48
CA TYR A 24 -6.24 16.05 7.75
C TYR A 24 -5.38 14.79 7.87
N LEU A 25 -5.90 13.63 7.46
CA LEU A 25 -5.18 12.37 7.54
C LEU A 25 -3.94 12.34 6.65
N ILE A 26 -4.01 12.89 5.45
CA ILE A 26 -2.95 12.80 4.44
C ILE A 26 -1.94 13.95 4.53
N PHE A 27 -2.38 15.11 4.98
CA PHE A 27 -1.55 16.30 5.04
C PHE A 27 -0.28 16.09 5.86
N PHE A 28 0.86 16.57 5.39
CA PHE A 28 2.21 16.33 5.91
C PHE A 28 2.76 14.90 5.73
N THR A 29 2.28 14.15 4.74
CA THR A 29 2.91 12.88 4.35
C THR A 29 3.73 13.04 3.07
N GLY A 30 5.01 12.63 3.11
CA GLY A 30 5.98 12.75 2.02
C GLY A 30 6.05 11.53 1.11
N TYR A 31 7.17 11.37 0.43
CA TYR A 31 7.54 10.20 -0.35
C TYR A 31 8.06 9.06 0.55
N PHE A 32 7.97 7.82 0.07
CA PHE A 32 8.41 6.64 0.82
C PHE A 32 9.01 5.58 -0.11
N SER A 33 10.03 4.87 0.39
CA SER A 33 10.63 3.70 -0.28
C SER A 33 10.99 3.97 -1.75
N ASP A 34 10.43 3.22 -2.69
CA ASP A 34 10.72 3.30 -4.12
C ASP A 34 10.48 4.69 -4.74
N ASP A 35 9.66 5.55 -4.10
CA ASP A 35 9.48 6.93 -4.57
C ASP A 35 10.83 7.66 -4.68
N PHE A 36 11.75 7.46 -3.70
CA PHE A 36 13.09 8.05 -3.74
C PHE A 36 13.92 7.54 -4.92
N SER A 37 13.80 6.26 -5.25
CA SER A 37 14.51 5.67 -6.38
C SER A 37 14.05 6.24 -7.71
N GLU A 38 12.76 6.55 -7.83
CA GLU A 38 12.20 7.17 -9.03
C GLU A 38 12.69 8.63 -9.19
N ILE A 39 12.74 9.39 -8.10
CA ILE A 39 13.28 10.76 -8.10
C ILE A 39 14.76 10.76 -8.49
N ASN A 40 15.58 9.90 -7.86
CA ASN A 40 17.00 9.82 -8.15
C ASN A 40 17.27 9.43 -9.61
N ARG A 41 16.48 8.51 -10.17
CA ARG A 41 16.59 8.10 -11.57
C ARG A 41 16.31 9.25 -12.55
N ILE A 42 15.40 10.18 -12.20
CA ILE A 42 15.14 11.38 -13.00
C ILE A 42 16.34 12.30 -12.92
N ASN A 43 16.89 12.51 -11.73
CA ASN A 43 18.06 13.38 -11.51
C ASN A 43 19.30 12.85 -12.26
N GLU A 44 19.56 11.56 -12.24
CA GLU A 44 20.67 10.92 -12.97
C GLU A 44 20.54 11.07 -14.49
N ASN A 45 19.34 11.13 -15.03
CA ASN A 45 19.06 11.37 -16.43
C ASN A 45 19.03 12.87 -16.82
N ASN A 46 19.70 13.72 -16.07
CA ASN A 46 19.75 15.18 -16.30
C ASN A 46 18.35 15.81 -16.42
N ASN A 47 17.39 15.33 -15.61
CA ASN A 47 16.02 15.78 -15.63
C ASN A 47 15.30 15.60 -16.99
N GLN A 48 15.76 14.68 -17.83
CA GLN A 48 15.06 14.35 -19.07
C GLN A 48 13.97 13.31 -18.82
N VAL A 49 12.72 13.70 -19.02
CA VAL A 49 11.59 12.79 -19.03
C VAL A 49 11.41 12.21 -20.41
N SER A 50 11.56 10.89 -20.52
CA SER A 50 11.20 10.19 -21.75
C SER A 50 9.69 10.24 -21.95
N ALA A 51 9.25 10.59 -23.15
CA ALA A 51 7.84 10.48 -23.54
C ALA A 51 7.37 9.01 -23.60
N ILE A 52 8.31 8.07 -23.71
CA ILE A 52 8.04 6.63 -23.74
C ILE A 52 8.27 6.04 -22.36
N PRO A 53 7.32 5.23 -21.81
CA PRO A 53 7.51 4.55 -20.53
C PRO A 53 8.82 3.75 -20.51
N THR A 54 9.57 3.89 -19.43
CA THR A 54 10.77 3.08 -19.21
C THR A 54 10.42 1.60 -19.08
N PHE A 55 11.40 0.71 -19.26
CA PHE A 55 11.19 -0.75 -19.20
C PHE A 55 10.36 -1.22 -18.01
N ASN A 56 10.54 -0.61 -16.85
CA ASN A 56 9.82 -0.96 -15.62
C ASN A 56 8.31 -0.66 -15.69
N TYR A 57 7.91 0.29 -16.55
CA TYR A 57 6.52 0.74 -16.68
C TYR A 57 5.84 0.28 -17.97
N LEU A 58 6.54 -0.42 -18.87
CA LEU A 58 5.93 -0.89 -20.11
C LEU A 58 4.70 -1.76 -19.88
N ASN A 59 4.66 -2.55 -18.82
CA ASN A 59 3.50 -3.37 -18.48
C ASN A 59 2.32 -2.58 -17.89
N ILE A 60 2.56 -1.36 -17.41
CA ILE A 60 1.58 -0.50 -16.72
C ILE A 60 1.75 0.95 -17.17
N PRO A 61 1.60 1.22 -18.48
CA PRO A 61 1.99 2.51 -19.08
C PRO A 61 1.19 3.70 -18.52
N VAL A 62 -0.06 3.52 -18.13
CA VAL A 62 -0.85 4.62 -17.55
C VAL A 62 -0.30 5.02 -16.18
N LEU A 63 0.24 4.08 -15.39
CA LEU A 63 0.92 4.41 -14.14
C LEU A 63 2.14 5.31 -14.35
N TYR A 64 2.90 5.07 -15.42
CA TYR A 64 4.00 5.95 -15.79
C TYR A 64 3.56 7.39 -15.95
N TYR A 65 2.51 7.66 -16.72
CA TYR A 65 2.04 9.02 -16.96
C TYR A 65 1.34 9.65 -15.74
N THR A 66 0.72 8.87 -14.88
CA THR A 66 -0.01 9.39 -13.71
C THR A 66 0.87 9.59 -12.48
N HIS A 67 1.96 8.83 -12.32
CA HIS A 67 2.82 8.88 -11.13
C HIS A 67 4.22 9.40 -11.44
N TYR A 68 4.86 8.89 -12.50
CA TYR A 68 6.22 9.25 -12.82
C TYR A 68 6.40 10.74 -13.13
N LEU A 69 5.41 11.36 -13.77
CA LEU A 69 5.45 12.81 -14.04
C LEU A 69 5.47 13.64 -12.76
N PHE A 70 4.87 13.16 -11.66
CA PHE A 70 4.91 13.90 -10.39
C PHE A 70 6.29 13.92 -9.77
N TYR A 71 7.06 12.84 -9.87
CA TYR A 71 8.44 12.81 -9.40
C TYR A 71 9.34 13.79 -10.15
N TYR A 72 8.99 14.13 -11.38
CA TYR A 72 9.71 15.13 -12.17
C TYR A 72 9.42 16.57 -11.73
N PHE A 73 8.16 16.87 -11.36
CA PHE A 73 7.74 18.24 -11.05
C PHE A 73 7.82 18.58 -9.58
N VAL A 74 8.01 17.61 -8.70
CA VAL A 74 7.86 17.80 -7.26
C VAL A 74 9.09 17.30 -6.51
N ASP A 75 9.84 18.26 -5.97
CA ASP A 75 10.99 17.98 -5.13
C ASP A 75 10.61 17.16 -3.89
N TYR A 76 11.56 16.34 -3.41
CA TYR A 76 11.34 15.39 -2.31
C TYR A 76 10.97 16.05 -0.97
N ASP A 77 11.35 17.32 -0.76
CA ASP A 77 11.10 18.11 0.43
C ASP A 77 9.82 18.95 0.36
N ASN A 78 9.19 19.04 -0.82
CA ASN A 78 7.94 19.78 -1.00
C ASN A 78 6.72 18.98 -0.49
N ILE A 79 6.70 18.75 0.84
CA ILE A 79 5.68 17.93 1.51
C ILE A 79 4.26 18.44 1.30
N PHE A 80 4.09 19.77 1.20
CA PHE A 80 2.78 20.36 0.93
C PHE A 80 2.21 19.87 -0.40
N PHE A 81 3.01 19.92 -1.45
CA PHE A 81 2.56 19.55 -2.80
C PHE A 81 2.35 18.03 -2.93
N ILE A 82 3.28 17.24 -2.38
CA ILE A 82 3.18 15.77 -2.34
C ILE A 82 1.90 15.33 -1.64
N SER A 83 1.63 15.87 -0.44
CA SER A 83 0.43 15.53 0.32
C SER A 83 -0.86 16.03 -0.36
N THR A 84 -0.82 17.15 -1.08
CA THR A 84 -1.94 17.65 -1.87
C THR A 84 -2.29 16.70 -3.02
N ILE A 85 -1.30 16.19 -3.75
CA ILE A 85 -1.52 15.19 -4.82
C ILE A 85 -2.15 13.92 -4.24
N LYS A 86 -1.60 13.40 -3.15
CA LYS A 86 -2.15 12.22 -2.48
C LYS A 86 -3.59 12.43 -2.01
N PHE A 87 -3.88 13.62 -1.47
CA PHE A 87 -5.23 14.00 -1.09
C PHE A 87 -6.18 14.00 -2.28
N LEU A 88 -5.79 14.61 -3.40
CA LEU A 88 -6.62 14.66 -4.61
C LEU A 88 -6.92 13.26 -5.14
N TYR A 89 -5.93 12.38 -5.25
CA TYR A 89 -6.15 11.00 -5.65
C TYR A 89 -7.11 10.28 -4.69
N THR A 90 -6.89 10.41 -3.40
CA THR A 90 -7.70 9.75 -2.37
C THR A 90 -9.14 10.28 -2.36
N ALA A 91 -9.33 11.60 -2.51
CA ALA A 91 -10.63 12.23 -2.57
C ALA A 91 -11.43 11.80 -3.82
N ILE A 92 -10.79 11.77 -4.99
CA ILE A 92 -11.38 11.28 -6.24
C ILE A 92 -11.78 9.80 -6.09
N CYS A 93 -10.91 8.96 -5.54
CA CYS A 93 -11.22 7.55 -5.30
C CYS A 93 -12.41 7.39 -4.34
N CYS A 94 -12.45 8.16 -3.24
CA CYS A 94 -13.58 8.15 -2.31
C CYS A 94 -14.90 8.53 -2.99
N TYR A 95 -14.87 9.55 -3.83
CA TYR A 95 -16.03 9.94 -4.63
C TYR A 95 -16.49 8.80 -5.56
N MET A 96 -15.56 8.21 -6.33
CA MET A 96 -15.86 7.15 -7.29
C MET A 96 -16.47 5.92 -6.62
N VAL A 97 -15.88 5.47 -5.53
CA VAL A 97 -16.36 4.34 -4.73
C VAL A 97 -17.73 4.65 -4.12
N SER A 98 -17.96 5.89 -3.65
CA SER A 98 -19.27 6.29 -3.11
C SER A 98 -20.36 6.27 -4.17
N LYS A 99 -20.05 6.62 -5.42
CA LYS A 99 -21.00 6.51 -6.54
C LYS A 99 -21.35 5.06 -6.83
N PHE A 100 -20.40 4.15 -6.80
CA PHE A 100 -20.67 2.72 -6.95
C PHE A 100 -21.62 2.23 -5.85
N PHE A 101 -21.29 2.45 -4.57
CA PHE A 101 -22.12 1.97 -3.47
C PHE A 101 -23.49 2.66 -3.41
N SER A 102 -23.64 3.88 -3.95
CA SER A 102 -24.93 4.56 -4.03
C SER A 102 -25.96 3.85 -4.94
N LEU A 103 -25.55 2.83 -5.70
CA LEU A 103 -26.47 1.93 -6.42
C LEU A 103 -27.16 0.91 -5.49
N PHE A 104 -26.59 0.63 -4.31
CA PHE A 104 -27.02 -0.45 -3.43
C PHE A 104 -27.48 0.04 -2.05
N VAL A 105 -26.96 1.17 -1.58
CA VAL A 105 -27.27 1.78 -0.29
C VAL A 105 -27.52 3.27 -0.44
N ASP A 106 -28.04 3.91 0.61
CA ASP A 106 -28.22 5.37 0.58
C ASP A 106 -26.86 6.11 0.45
N SER A 107 -26.89 7.33 -0.09
CA SER A 107 -25.69 8.11 -0.41
C SER A 107 -24.79 8.40 0.81
N ARG A 108 -25.33 8.45 2.02
CA ARG A 108 -24.56 8.68 3.26
C ARG A 108 -23.80 7.44 3.64
N ASN A 109 -24.48 6.29 3.64
CA ASN A 109 -23.82 5.01 3.91
C ASN A 109 -22.80 4.69 2.82
N ALA A 110 -23.11 4.99 1.56
CA ALA A 110 -22.16 4.86 0.45
C ALA A 110 -20.87 5.65 0.70
N LEU A 111 -20.97 6.89 1.20
CA LEU A 111 -19.82 7.72 1.53
C LEU A 111 -19.00 7.15 2.71
N ILE A 112 -19.68 6.68 3.76
CA ILE A 112 -19.01 6.08 4.93
C ILE A 112 -18.31 4.77 4.54
N ILE A 113 -18.96 3.91 3.73
CA ILE A 113 -18.34 2.68 3.20
C ILE A 113 -17.08 3.03 2.41
N SER A 114 -17.15 4.05 1.55
CA SER A 114 -16.02 4.46 0.73
C SER A 114 -14.86 4.99 1.55
N PHE A 115 -15.14 5.79 2.58
CA PHE A 115 -14.14 6.25 3.53
C PHE A 115 -13.49 5.08 4.27
N LEU A 116 -14.28 4.15 4.82
CA LEU A 116 -13.76 2.98 5.52
C LEU A 116 -12.97 2.06 4.59
N PHE A 117 -13.43 1.87 3.35
CA PHE A 117 -12.69 1.09 2.35
C PHE A 117 -11.31 1.66 2.12
N ILE A 118 -11.22 2.97 1.88
CA ILE A 118 -9.94 3.64 1.56
C ILE A 118 -9.00 3.64 2.77
N PHE A 119 -9.50 3.94 3.96
CA PHE A 119 -8.71 4.05 5.18
C PHE A 119 -8.76 2.79 6.06
N TRP A 120 -9.10 1.63 5.50
CA TRP A 120 -9.08 0.40 6.27
C TRP A 120 -7.69 0.13 6.85
N PRO A 121 -7.55 -0.12 8.18
CA PRO A 121 -6.24 -0.10 8.85
C PRO A 121 -5.19 -1.06 8.29
N THR A 122 -5.58 -2.11 7.57
CA THR A 122 -4.65 -3.17 7.17
C THR A 122 -3.99 -2.97 5.81
N HIS A 123 -4.36 -1.92 5.05
CA HIS A 123 -3.75 -1.61 3.76
C HIS A 123 -3.36 -0.14 3.59
N ASP A 124 -2.94 0.48 4.65
CA ASP A 124 -2.60 1.91 4.72
C ASP A 124 -1.55 2.37 3.70
N SER A 125 -0.64 1.49 3.24
CA SER A 125 0.30 1.82 2.17
C SER A 125 -0.38 2.25 0.87
N THR A 126 -1.61 1.81 0.59
CA THR A 126 -2.36 2.25 -0.60
C THR A 126 -2.86 3.70 -0.53
N VAL A 127 -2.77 4.33 0.64
CA VAL A 127 -3.16 5.73 0.85
C VAL A 127 -1.95 6.62 0.99
N TYR A 128 -0.98 6.19 1.79
CA TYR A 128 0.13 7.05 2.21
C TYR A 128 1.38 6.95 1.33
N TRP A 129 1.61 5.82 0.66
CA TRP A 129 2.72 5.64 -0.27
C TRP A 129 2.26 5.97 -1.69
N LEU A 130 2.84 7.00 -2.32
CA LEU A 130 2.36 7.50 -3.61
C LEU A 130 2.37 6.41 -4.69
N LEU A 131 3.48 5.70 -4.85
CA LEU A 131 3.55 4.59 -5.79
C LEU A 131 2.56 3.46 -5.42
N GLY A 132 2.27 3.26 -4.13
CA GLY A 132 1.29 2.26 -3.66
C GLY A 132 -0.18 2.59 -3.98
N GLN A 133 -0.51 3.85 -4.26
CA GLN A 133 -1.88 4.29 -4.54
C GLN A 133 -2.47 3.68 -5.83
N TYR A 134 -1.65 3.15 -6.72
CA TYR A 134 -2.12 2.58 -7.99
C TYR A 134 -3.21 1.51 -7.82
N LEU A 135 -3.15 0.69 -6.78
CA LEU A 135 -4.19 -0.33 -6.53
C LEU A 135 -5.52 0.29 -6.12
N MET A 136 -5.49 1.31 -5.25
CA MET A 136 -6.68 2.06 -4.85
C MET A 136 -7.32 2.75 -6.06
N ILE A 137 -6.52 3.40 -6.90
CA ILE A 137 -6.98 4.08 -8.11
C ILE A 137 -7.60 3.06 -9.08
N THR A 138 -6.92 1.95 -9.34
CA THR A 138 -7.40 0.87 -10.21
C THR A 138 -8.76 0.35 -9.77
N MET A 139 -8.91 -0.01 -8.49
CA MET A 139 -10.18 -0.50 -7.96
C MET A 139 -11.28 0.55 -8.06
N SER A 140 -10.99 1.79 -7.66
CA SER A 140 -11.96 2.89 -7.68
C SER A 140 -12.45 3.20 -9.09
N PHE A 141 -11.56 3.17 -10.09
CA PHE A 141 -11.90 3.39 -11.50
C PHE A 141 -12.80 2.27 -12.05
N TYR A 142 -12.53 1.00 -11.70
CA TYR A 142 -13.41 -0.11 -12.09
C TYR A 142 -14.78 -0.03 -11.44
N LEU A 143 -14.85 0.27 -10.15
CA LEU A 143 -16.11 0.47 -9.43
C LEU A 143 -16.92 1.62 -10.05
N TYR A 144 -16.26 2.72 -10.40
CA TYR A 144 -16.88 3.85 -11.04
C TYR A 144 -17.28 3.56 -12.49
N SER A 145 -16.50 2.79 -13.23
CA SER A 145 -16.85 2.28 -14.55
C SER A 145 -18.15 1.47 -14.51
N TYR A 146 -18.28 0.56 -13.52
CA TYR A 146 -19.53 -0.17 -13.31
C TYR A 146 -20.72 0.79 -13.10
N TYR A 147 -20.56 1.82 -12.23
CA TYR A 147 -21.57 2.83 -11.99
C TYR A 147 -21.95 3.57 -13.28
N LEU A 148 -20.99 4.01 -14.07
CA LEU A 148 -21.24 4.75 -15.32
C LEU A 148 -21.97 3.88 -16.34
N ILE A 149 -21.54 2.65 -16.58
CA ILE A 149 -22.19 1.71 -17.49
C ILE A 149 -23.61 1.39 -16.99
N GLU A 150 -23.83 1.27 -15.68
CA GLU A 150 -25.16 1.07 -15.11
C GLU A 150 -26.08 2.27 -15.38
N LYS A 151 -25.54 3.48 -15.37
CA LYS A 151 -26.23 4.74 -15.66
C LYS A 151 -26.29 5.08 -17.14
N GLU A 152 -25.97 4.15 -18.05
CA GLU A 152 -25.97 4.28 -19.51
C GLU A 152 -24.88 5.22 -20.08
N PHE A 153 -23.92 5.66 -19.28
CA PHE A 153 -22.73 6.38 -19.75
C PHE A 153 -21.66 5.40 -20.23
N ILE A 154 -21.99 4.62 -21.28
CA ILE A 154 -21.21 3.44 -21.69
C ILE A 154 -19.79 3.83 -22.11
N PHE A 155 -19.64 4.84 -22.98
CA PHE A 155 -18.31 5.25 -23.48
C PHE A 155 -17.37 5.69 -22.35
N THR A 156 -17.85 6.57 -21.47
CA THR A 156 -17.06 7.03 -20.32
C THR A 156 -16.73 5.88 -19.36
N GLY A 157 -17.66 4.94 -19.18
CA GLY A 157 -17.44 3.75 -18.39
C GLY A 157 -16.35 2.84 -18.97
N ILE A 158 -16.36 2.60 -20.28
CA ILE A 158 -15.30 1.82 -20.97
C ILE A 158 -13.94 2.53 -20.84
N LEU A 159 -13.90 3.86 -21.01
CA LEU A 159 -12.68 4.65 -20.86
C LEU A 159 -12.10 4.51 -19.43
N MET A 160 -12.94 4.58 -18.40
CA MET A 160 -12.49 4.38 -17.01
C MET A 160 -11.97 2.96 -16.77
N ALA A 161 -12.63 1.93 -17.32
CA ALA A 161 -12.15 0.55 -17.24
C ALA A 161 -10.81 0.37 -17.98
N PHE A 162 -10.64 1.05 -19.11
CA PHE A 162 -9.39 1.03 -19.88
C PHE A 162 -8.25 1.66 -19.07
N LEU A 163 -8.43 2.85 -18.53
CA LEU A 163 -7.45 3.49 -17.66
C LEU A 163 -7.09 2.59 -16.47
N ALA A 164 -8.09 2.03 -15.78
CA ALA A 164 -7.88 1.13 -14.66
C ALA A 164 -7.04 -0.11 -15.03
N SER A 165 -7.30 -0.71 -16.20
CA SER A 165 -6.59 -1.89 -16.66
C SER A 165 -5.11 -1.60 -16.90
N PHE A 166 -4.78 -0.44 -17.47
CA PHE A 166 -3.42 -0.07 -17.84
C PHE A 166 -2.64 0.66 -16.72
N ILE A 167 -3.30 0.95 -15.57
CA ILE A 167 -2.62 1.41 -14.36
C ILE A 167 -1.98 0.21 -13.62
N SER A 168 -2.66 -0.95 -13.57
CA SER A 168 -2.19 -2.06 -12.75
C SER A 168 -2.63 -3.43 -13.27
N TYR A 169 -1.71 -4.38 -13.24
CA TYR A 169 -2.03 -5.81 -13.42
C TYR A 169 -3.01 -6.35 -12.37
N GLY A 170 -3.16 -5.67 -11.23
CA GLY A 170 -4.15 -5.98 -10.17
C GLY A 170 -5.60 -5.66 -10.55
N SER A 171 -5.89 -5.21 -11.77
CA SER A 171 -7.22 -4.87 -12.25
C SER A 171 -8.13 -6.07 -12.50
N SER A 172 -7.56 -7.21 -12.93
CA SER A 172 -8.32 -8.38 -13.38
C SER A 172 -9.29 -8.97 -12.34
N PRO A 173 -8.94 -9.11 -11.05
CA PRO A 173 -9.88 -9.57 -10.04
C PRO A 173 -11.15 -8.73 -9.96
N VAL A 174 -11.01 -7.41 -10.05
CA VAL A 174 -12.15 -6.47 -9.96
C VAL A 174 -12.97 -6.50 -11.24
N ALA A 175 -12.31 -6.49 -12.41
CA ALA A 175 -12.96 -6.53 -13.71
C ALA A 175 -13.85 -7.78 -13.87
N ILE A 176 -13.31 -8.96 -13.58
CA ILE A 176 -14.03 -10.23 -13.68
C ILE A 176 -15.23 -10.25 -12.73
N SER A 177 -15.02 -9.89 -11.48
CA SER A 177 -16.06 -9.97 -10.46
C SER A 177 -17.22 -9.02 -10.71
N LEU A 178 -16.94 -7.79 -11.16
CA LEU A 178 -17.98 -6.82 -11.53
C LEU A 178 -18.69 -7.20 -12.84
N ALA A 179 -17.99 -7.82 -13.79
CA ALA A 179 -18.62 -8.37 -15.00
C ALA A 179 -19.63 -9.47 -14.64
N ILE A 180 -19.29 -10.36 -13.69
CA ILE A 180 -20.19 -11.38 -13.17
C ILE A 180 -21.38 -10.75 -12.44
N LEU A 181 -21.21 -9.64 -11.72
CA LEU A 181 -22.32 -8.91 -11.11
C LEU A 181 -23.33 -8.42 -12.16
N PHE A 182 -22.86 -7.94 -13.31
CA PHE A 182 -23.74 -7.61 -14.44
C PHE A 182 -24.50 -8.83 -14.99
N ILE A 183 -23.80 -10.00 -15.10
CA ILE A 183 -24.42 -11.23 -15.56
C ILE A 183 -25.54 -11.66 -14.62
N PHE A 184 -25.33 -11.64 -13.29
CA PHE A 184 -26.34 -11.93 -12.29
C PHE A 184 -27.54 -10.99 -12.35
N ASN A 185 -27.33 -9.77 -12.83
CA ASN A 185 -28.39 -8.81 -13.08
C ASN A 185 -28.99 -8.92 -14.50
N LYS A 186 -28.64 -9.99 -15.25
CA LYS A 186 -29.10 -10.26 -16.62
C LYS A 186 -28.70 -9.17 -17.63
N LYS A 187 -27.59 -8.48 -17.41
CA LYS A 187 -27.09 -7.36 -18.24
C LYS A 187 -25.81 -7.77 -19.01
N ILE A 188 -25.89 -8.83 -19.82
CA ILE A 188 -24.73 -9.45 -20.50
C ILE A 188 -23.95 -8.43 -21.37
N LYS A 189 -24.64 -7.55 -22.12
CA LYS A 189 -23.97 -6.51 -22.93
C LYS A 189 -23.13 -5.56 -22.08
N LYS A 190 -23.63 -5.15 -20.90
CA LYS A 190 -22.90 -4.30 -19.96
C LYS A 190 -21.69 -5.01 -19.36
N SER A 191 -21.82 -6.31 -19.08
CA SER A 191 -20.72 -7.17 -18.65
C SER A 191 -19.58 -7.18 -19.68
N PHE A 192 -19.89 -7.34 -20.96
CA PHE A 192 -18.91 -7.31 -22.05
C PHE A 192 -18.20 -5.94 -22.11
N PHE A 193 -18.91 -4.84 -22.07
CA PHE A 193 -18.32 -3.50 -22.09
C PHE A 193 -17.36 -3.25 -20.92
N LEU A 194 -17.65 -3.80 -19.75
CA LEU A 194 -16.81 -3.64 -18.58
C LEU A 194 -15.52 -4.48 -18.66
N ILE A 195 -15.61 -5.75 -19.12
CA ILE A 195 -14.46 -6.67 -19.12
C ILE A 195 -13.54 -6.49 -20.34
N PHE A 196 -14.07 -5.99 -21.45
CA PHE A 196 -13.35 -5.85 -22.71
C PHE A 196 -12.00 -5.11 -22.59
N PRO A 197 -11.90 -3.96 -21.87
CA PRO A 197 -10.62 -3.29 -21.65
C PRO A 197 -9.59 -4.16 -20.91
N ASN A 198 -10.04 -5.00 -19.98
CA ASN A 198 -9.14 -5.91 -19.27
C ASN A 198 -8.65 -7.05 -20.15
N ILE A 199 -9.47 -7.56 -21.06
CA ILE A 199 -9.04 -8.56 -22.04
C ILE A 199 -7.95 -7.96 -22.95
N ILE A 200 -8.14 -6.74 -23.44
CA ILE A 200 -7.11 -6.03 -24.24
C ILE A 200 -5.83 -5.90 -23.41
N TYR A 201 -5.93 -5.51 -22.16
CA TYR A 201 -4.76 -5.38 -21.29
C TYR A 201 -4.03 -6.70 -21.09
N ILE A 202 -4.73 -7.81 -20.86
CA ILE A 202 -4.12 -9.14 -20.70
C ILE A 202 -3.34 -9.53 -21.97
N VAL A 203 -3.94 -9.31 -23.14
CA VAL A 203 -3.27 -9.57 -24.44
C VAL A 203 -2.02 -8.68 -24.57
N TYR A 204 -2.14 -7.39 -24.27
CA TYR A 204 -1.01 -6.45 -24.26
C TYR A 204 0.10 -6.91 -23.30
N TYR A 205 -0.25 -7.28 -22.06
CA TYR A 205 0.71 -7.75 -21.07
C TYR A 205 1.47 -9.00 -21.54
N ILE A 206 0.77 -9.97 -22.15
CA ILE A 206 1.39 -11.18 -22.69
C ILE A 206 2.34 -10.83 -23.84
N LEU A 207 1.93 -9.94 -24.74
CA LEU A 207 2.77 -9.50 -25.86
C LEU A 207 4.05 -8.81 -25.35
N VAL A 208 3.93 -7.86 -24.43
CA VAL A 208 5.08 -7.15 -23.85
C VAL A 208 6.01 -8.11 -23.11
N SER A 209 5.47 -9.01 -22.31
CA SER A 209 6.27 -9.91 -21.47
C SER A 209 6.93 -11.05 -22.23
N LYS A 210 6.27 -11.59 -23.27
CA LYS A 210 6.73 -12.79 -23.98
C LYS A 210 7.36 -12.50 -25.34
N VAL A 211 6.77 -11.60 -26.13
CA VAL A 211 7.25 -11.31 -27.49
C VAL A 211 8.44 -10.37 -27.47
N PHE A 212 8.38 -9.32 -26.64
CA PHE A 212 9.49 -8.36 -26.53
C PHE A 212 10.58 -8.81 -25.55
N ALA A 213 10.48 -10.05 -25.00
CA ALA A 213 11.46 -10.68 -24.12
C ALA A 213 11.93 -9.81 -22.92
N ILE A 214 11.05 -8.92 -22.43
CA ILE A 214 11.29 -8.11 -21.25
C ILE A 214 11.01 -8.97 -20.02
N SER A 215 11.80 -10.05 -19.87
CA SER A 215 11.63 -11.07 -18.83
C SER A 215 11.76 -10.51 -17.40
N SER A 216 12.48 -9.41 -17.21
CA SER A 216 12.64 -8.74 -15.91
C SER A 216 11.33 -8.16 -15.35
N VAL A 217 10.31 -8.00 -16.17
CA VAL A 217 9.04 -7.35 -15.83
C VAL A 217 7.91 -8.35 -15.65
N SER A 218 8.08 -9.62 -16.07
CA SER A 218 7.04 -10.63 -15.91
C SER A 218 6.88 -11.05 -14.46
N ARG A 219 5.67 -10.88 -13.91
CA ARG A 219 5.27 -11.38 -12.58
C ARG A 219 4.74 -12.82 -12.62
N ILE A 220 4.56 -13.36 -13.83
CA ILE A 220 4.09 -14.72 -14.04
C ILE A 220 5.32 -15.61 -14.24
N PRO A 221 5.54 -16.64 -13.40
CA PRO A 221 6.66 -17.56 -13.56
C PRO A 221 6.52 -18.34 -14.85
N ASP A 222 7.65 -18.73 -15.46
CA ASP A 222 7.66 -19.49 -16.72
C ASP A 222 7.05 -20.88 -16.58
N SER A 223 7.10 -21.45 -15.38
CA SER A 223 6.44 -22.74 -15.06
C SER A 223 5.69 -22.64 -13.73
N ILE A 224 4.43 -23.05 -13.74
CA ILE A 224 3.59 -23.12 -12.54
C ILE A 224 3.52 -24.58 -12.10
N GLN A 225 4.19 -24.90 -11.00
CA GLN A 225 4.03 -26.22 -10.38
C GLN A 225 2.72 -26.26 -9.58
N PHE A 226 1.85 -27.19 -9.88
CA PHE A 226 0.51 -27.32 -9.28
C PHE A 226 0.54 -27.40 -7.75
N ILE A 227 1.47 -28.19 -7.18
CA ILE A 227 1.63 -28.30 -5.73
C ILE A 227 2.05 -26.98 -5.10
N SER A 228 2.95 -26.23 -5.75
CA SER A 228 3.36 -24.90 -5.30
C SER A 228 2.21 -23.90 -5.34
N LEU A 229 1.37 -23.97 -6.37
CA LEU A 229 0.17 -23.13 -6.49
C LEU A 229 -0.81 -23.39 -5.33
N ILE A 230 -1.10 -24.67 -5.03
CA ILE A 230 -1.99 -25.02 -3.91
C ILE A 230 -1.41 -24.52 -2.58
N LYS A 231 -0.13 -24.74 -2.32
CA LYS A 231 0.54 -24.25 -1.10
C LYS A 231 0.45 -22.73 -0.98
N ASN A 232 0.72 -22.01 -2.08
CA ASN A 232 0.62 -20.55 -2.10
C ASN A 232 -0.82 -20.08 -1.87
N LEU A 233 -1.82 -20.75 -2.45
CA LEU A 233 -3.24 -20.40 -2.27
C LEU A 233 -3.69 -20.59 -0.82
N ILE A 234 -3.38 -21.74 -0.22
CA ILE A 234 -3.67 -22.00 1.21
C ILE A 234 -3.03 -20.91 2.07
N PHE A 235 -1.80 -20.55 1.75
CA PHE A 235 -1.07 -19.50 2.47
C PHE A 235 -1.73 -18.12 2.30
N GLN A 236 -2.20 -17.76 1.09
CA GLN A 236 -2.96 -16.53 0.86
C GLN A 236 -4.24 -16.51 1.70
N ILE A 237 -4.96 -17.61 1.80
CA ILE A 237 -6.18 -17.71 2.62
C ILE A 237 -5.86 -17.51 4.10
N ILE A 238 -4.88 -18.25 4.64
CA ILE A 238 -4.51 -18.16 6.07
C ILE A 238 -4.01 -16.75 6.41
N SER A 239 -3.13 -16.18 5.60
CA SER A 239 -2.59 -14.84 5.83
C SER A 239 -3.64 -13.74 5.70
N SER A 240 -4.62 -13.91 4.80
CA SER A 240 -5.76 -13.00 4.69
C SER A 240 -6.67 -13.06 5.92
N LEU A 241 -6.95 -14.26 6.44
CA LEU A 241 -7.73 -14.42 7.67
C LEU A 241 -7.02 -13.80 8.87
N ASP A 242 -5.70 -14.02 9.01
CA ASP A 242 -4.91 -13.38 10.08
C ASP A 242 -4.92 -11.86 9.97
N SER A 243 -4.75 -11.33 8.76
CA SER A 243 -4.67 -9.89 8.52
C SER A 243 -6.00 -9.15 8.66
N ASN A 244 -7.13 -9.83 8.52
CA ASN A 244 -8.46 -9.20 8.59
C ASN A 244 -9.22 -9.50 9.89
N PHE A 245 -8.91 -10.61 10.58
CA PHE A 245 -9.65 -11.09 11.75
C PHE A 245 -8.76 -11.68 12.85
N GLY A 246 -7.51 -12.01 12.54
CA GLY A 246 -6.60 -12.69 13.45
C GLY A 246 -5.74 -11.75 14.30
N ILE A 247 -4.66 -12.31 14.82
CA ILE A 247 -3.70 -11.61 15.68
C ILE A 247 -3.05 -10.43 14.95
N GLY A 248 -2.74 -10.60 13.66
CA GLY A 248 -2.18 -9.52 12.84
C GLY A 248 -3.07 -8.29 12.81
N PHE A 249 -4.38 -8.48 12.62
CA PHE A 249 -5.36 -7.39 12.66
C PHE A 249 -5.44 -6.71 14.02
N ILE A 250 -5.56 -7.50 15.09
CA ILE A 250 -5.66 -6.97 16.46
C ILE A 250 -4.42 -6.15 16.83
N LEU A 251 -3.23 -6.66 16.50
CA LEU A 251 -1.98 -5.93 16.77
C LEU A 251 -1.87 -4.66 15.92
N LYS A 252 -2.36 -4.66 14.68
CA LYS A 252 -2.40 -3.44 13.85
C LYS A 252 -3.25 -2.36 14.51
N LEU A 253 -4.44 -2.70 15.00
CA LEU A 253 -5.30 -1.77 15.73
C LEU A 253 -4.66 -1.29 17.04
N TYR A 254 -4.11 -2.21 17.82
CA TYR A 254 -3.47 -1.91 19.10
C TYR A 254 -2.28 -0.95 18.95
N TYR A 255 -1.35 -1.27 18.05
CA TYR A 255 -0.20 -0.40 17.81
C TYR A 255 -0.60 0.94 17.19
N SER A 256 -1.62 0.96 16.33
CA SER A 256 -2.14 2.22 15.77
C SER A 256 -2.63 3.17 16.85
N ILE A 257 -3.36 2.67 17.84
CA ILE A 257 -3.82 3.46 18.98
C ILE A 257 -2.63 3.98 19.82
N GLY A 258 -1.56 3.19 19.92
CA GLY A 258 -0.31 3.60 20.59
C GLY A 258 0.43 4.78 19.91
N GLU A 259 0.19 5.02 18.64
CA GLU A 259 0.79 6.14 17.87
C GLU A 259 0.00 7.45 17.99
N LEU A 260 -1.11 7.46 18.73
CA LEU A 260 -1.95 8.64 18.90
C LEU A 260 -1.24 9.72 19.75
N LYS A 261 -1.04 10.88 19.15
CA LYS A 261 -0.65 12.10 19.88
C LYS A 261 -1.89 12.74 20.51
N ILE A 262 -1.74 13.49 21.58
CA ILE A 262 -2.86 14.19 22.27
C ILE A 262 -3.64 15.07 21.28
N THR A 263 -2.95 15.81 20.44
CA THR A 263 -3.57 16.66 19.38
C THR A 263 -4.42 15.84 18.41
N SER A 264 -3.97 14.64 18.06
CA SER A 264 -4.70 13.72 17.18
C SER A 264 -5.96 13.15 17.85
N VAL A 265 -5.91 12.88 19.15
CA VAL A 265 -7.08 12.45 19.94
C VAL A 265 -8.11 13.57 20.00
N LEU A 266 -7.69 14.80 20.31
CA LEU A 266 -8.59 15.96 20.37
C LEU A 266 -9.26 16.23 19.01
N MET A 267 -8.51 16.13 17.92
CA MET A 267 -9.08 16.26 16.57
C MET A 267 -10.08 15.14 16.27
N GLY A 268 -9.76 13.91 16.65
CA GLY A 268 -10.68 12.78 16.49
C GLY A 268 -11.98 12.97 17.26
N LEU A 269 -11.92 13.40 18.51
CA LEU A 269 -13.09 13.72 19.32
C LEU A 269 -13.92 14.85 18.72
N PHE A 270 -13.28 15.89 18.22
CA PHE A 270 -13.94 17.02 17.54
C PHE A 270 -14.71 16.56 16.29
N ILE A 271 -14.11 15.73 15.47
CA ILE A 271 -14.75 15.17 14.27
C ILE A 271 -15.94 14.27 14.63
N LEU A 272 -15.79 13.41 15.65
CA LEU A 272 -16.89 12.60 16.16
C LEU A 272 -18.03 13.46 16.68
N LEU A 273 -17.74 14.54 17.41
CA LEU A 273 -18.75 15.47 17.90
C LEU A 273 -19.52 16.10 16.74
N ILE A 274 -18.83 16.61 15.71
CA ILE A 274 -19.50 17.17 14.52
C ILE A 274 -20.34 16.09 13.83
N TYR A 275 -19.81 14.88 13.68
CA TYR A 275 -20.57 13.76 13.10
C TYR A 275 -21.86 13.49 13.88
N PHE A 276 -21.81 13.44 15.22
CA PHE A 276 -23.00 13.25 16.06
C PHE A 276 -24.00 14.41 15.95
N VAL A 277 -23.54 15.66 15.86
CA VAL A 277 -24.42 16.81 15.62
C VAL A 277 -25.13 16.69 14.28
N ILE A 278 -24.41 16.32 13.20
CA ILE A 278 -25.01 16.07 11.87
C ILE A 278 -26.00 14.90 11.94
N GLU A 279 -25.67 13.84 12.67
CA GLU A 279 -26.52 12.65 12.81
C GLU A 279 -27.80 12.94 13.62
N ASN A 280 -27.71 13.66 14.73
CA ASN A 280 -28.84 13.97 15.61
C ASN A 280 -29.83 15.00 15.02
N ASN A 281 -29.37 15.84 14.08
CA ASN A 281 -30.27 16.77 13.38
C ASN A 281 -31.29 16.08 12.44
N LYS A 282 -31.42 14.77 12.59
CA LYS A 282 -32.41 13.97 11.84
C LYS A 282 -33.75 13.97 12.56
N ASN A 283 -34.73 14.65 11.97
CA ASN A 283 -36.13 14.19 11.99
C ASN A 283 -36.25 13.02 10.98
N VAL A 284 -35.59 11.88 11.26
CA VAL A 284 -35.61 10.75 10.31
C VAL A 284 -36.80 9.88 10.65
N LYS A 285 -37.80 9.95 9.77
CA LYS A 285 -38.77 8.87 9.56
C LYS A 285 -38.02 7.56 9.41
N LYS A 286 -38.51 6.50 10.08
CA LYS A 286 -38.03 5.13 10.12
C LYS A 286 -37.10 4.79 8.95
N THR A 287 -35.82 4.57 9.25
CA THR A 287 -34.85 3.99 8.33
C THR A 287 -35.38 2.65 7.87
N TYR A 288 -35.66 2.52 6.58
CA TYR A 288 -35.85 1.20 5.97
C TYR A 288 -34.61 0.38 6.28
N LYS A 289 -34.80 -0.87 6.77
CA LYS A 289 -33.70 -1.83 6.87
C LYS A 289 -33.09 -1.94 5.49
N GLU A 290 -31.79 -1.67 5.38
CA GLU A 290 -31.06 -1.91 4.14
C GLU A 290 -31.04 -3.43 3.91
N ILE A 291 -31.47 -3.85 2.73
CA ILE A 291 -31.51 -5.27 2.37
C ILE A 291 -30.10 -5.68 1.98
N PHE A 292 -29.64 -6.81 2.50
CA PHE A 292 -28.39 -7.43 2.05
C PHE A 292 -28.51 -7.83 0.57
N ASP A 293 -27.74 -7.19 -0.31
CA ASP A 293 -27.65 -7.60 -1.71
C ASP A 293 -26.65 -8.76 -1.83
N PHE A 294 -27.18 -9.99 -1.85
CA PHE A 294 -26.37 -11.20 -1.96
C PHE A 294 -25.54 -11.26 -3.24
N LYS A 295 -26.01 -10.66 -4.35
CA LYS A 295 -25.25 -10.62 -5.61
C LYS A 295 -24.02 -9.74 -5.46
N LEU A 296 -24.18 -8.59 -4.79
CA LEU A 296 -23.06 -7.70 -4.48
C LEU A 296 -22.08 -8.38 -3.53
N ILE A 297 -22.55 -8.98 -2.43
CA ILE A 297 -21.68 -9.72 -1.49
C ILE A 297 -20.90 -10.79 -2.21
N PHE A 298 -21.56 -11.59 -3.06
CA PHE A 298 -20.89 -12.61 -3.86
C PHE A 298 -19.83 -12.02 -4.78
N ALA A 299 -20.14 -10.93 -5.50
CA ALA A 299 -19.17 -10.27 -6.38
C ALA A 299 -17.95 -9.72 -5.60
N LEU A 300 -18.17 -9.09 -4.43
CA LEU A 300 -17.10 -8.61 -3.57
C LEU A 300 -16.25 -9.76 -2.99
N THR A 301 -16.88 -10.89 -2.64
CA THR A 301 -16.17 -12.10 -2.23
C THR A 301 -15.34 -12.67 -3.38
N LEU A 302 -15.86 -12.63 -4.59
CA LEU A 302 -15.14 -13.10 -5.78
C LEU A 302 -13.92 -12.21 -6.09
N ILE A 303 -13.96 -10.90 -5.81
CA ILE A 303 -12.79 -10.01 -5.87
C ILE A 303 -11.68 -10.55 -4.95
N ILE A 304 -12.01 -10.92 -3.72
CA ILE A 304 -11.05 -11.45 -2.75
C ILE A 304 -10.45 -12.77 -3.26
N LEU A 305 -11.30 -13.73 -3.65
CA LEU A 305 -10.83 -15.05 -4.08
C LEU A 305 -9.98 -15.00 -5.34
N SER A 306 -10.37 -14.20 -6.33
CA SER A 306 -9.61 -14.04 -7.56
C SER A 306 -8.29 -13.27 -7.34
N SER A 307 -8.24 -12.31 -6.40
CA SER A 307 -7.00 -11.66 -6.01
C SER A 307 -6.04 -12.63 -5.31
N MET A 308 -6.54 -13.48 -4.41
CA MET A 308 -5.73 -14.53 -3.77
C MET A 308 -5.15 -15.51 -4.81
N LEU A 309 -5.95 -15.92 -5.80
CA LEU A 309 -5.48 -16.76 -6.88
C LEU A 309 -4.39 -16.07 -7.72
N MET A 310 -4.59 -14.81 -8.07
CA MET A 310 -3.60 -13.99 -8.79
C MET A 310 -2.27 -13.94 -8.03
N PHE A 311 -2.29 -13.67 -6.72
CA PHE A 311 -1.08 -13.63 -5.90
C PHE A 311 -0.47 -15.01 -5.65
N ALA A 312 -1.27 -16.06 -5.59
CA ALA A 312 -0.78 -17.43 -5.50
C ALA A 312 -0.01 -17.85 -6.77
N VAL A 313 -0.50 -17.45 -7.95
CA VAL A 313 0.16 -17.69 -9.24
C VAL A 313 1.49 -16.93 -9.32
N SER A 314 1.50 -15.64 -8.98
CA SER A 314 2.74 -14.85 -9.00
C SER A 314 3.76 -15.28 -7.95
N GLY A 315 3.32 -15.99 -6.92
CA GLY A 315 4.13 -16.48 -5.80
C GLY A 315 4.75 -15.37 -4.95
N GLY A 316 4.30 -14.13 -5.10
CA GLY A 316 4.71 -12.95 -4.35
C GLY A 316 3.59 -12.42 -3.45
N TYR A 317 3.90 -11.38 -2.68
CA TYR A 317 2.92 -10.56 -1.93
C TYR A 317 2.03 -11.36 -0.96
N PHE A 318 2.60 -11.70 0.19
CA PHE A 318 1.80 -12.24 1.30
C PHE A 318 0.88 -11.18 1.86
N GLN A 319 -0.29 -11.62 2.31
CA GLN A 319 -1.24 -10.73 2.96
C GLN A 319 -0.82 -10.50 4.41
N THR A 320 -0.27 -9.33 4.70
CA THR A 320 0.16 -8.93 6.04
C THR A 320 -0.32 -7.51 6.31
N PRO A 321 -0.78 -7.19 7.53
CA PRO A 321 -1.25 -5.84 7.84
C PRO A 321 -0.11 -4.83 8.08
N PHE A 322 1.12 -5.31 8.09
CA PHE A 322 2.33 -4.50 8.26
C PHE A 322 3.15 -4.48 6.98
N ASN A 323 4.14 -3.59 6.90
CA ASN A 323 5.00 -3.25 5.77
C ASN A 323 4.27 -2.75 4.52
N LEU A 324 5.02 -2.29 3.52
CA LEU A 324 4.45 -1.75 2.28
C LEU A 324 3.73 -2.81 1.42
N GLY A 325 3.99 -4.09 1.67
CA GLY A 325 3.27 -5.21 1.05
C GLY A 325 1.79 -5.31 1.45
N ASN A 326 1.37 -4.59 2.49
CA ASN A 326 -0.02 -4.60 2.98
C ASN A 326 -1.04 -4.08 1.96
N ARG A 327 -0.59 -3.37 0.91
CA ARG A 327 -1.44 -2.89 -0.19
C ARG A 327 -2.33 -3.96 -0.82
N VAL A 328 -1.93 -5.22 -0.78
CA VAL A 328 -2.73 -6.33 -1.36
C VAL A 328 -4.00 -6.64 -0.57
N LEU A 329 -4.11 -6.18 0.68
CA LEU A 329 -5.30 -6.34 1.52
C LEU A 329 -6.46 -5.41 1.11
N ILE A 330 -6.23 -4.48 0.20
CA ILE A 330 -7.29 -3.58 -0.29
C ILE A 330 -8.46 -4.35 -0.91
N TYR A 331 -8.24 -5.52 -1.50
CA TYR A 331 -9.31 -6.33 -2.09
C TYR A 331 -10.31 -6.85 -1.04
N SER A 332 -9.85 -7.17 0.16
CA SER A 332 -10.71 -7.63 1.26
C SER A 332 -11.42 -6.48 1.96
N SER A 333 -10.80 -5.31 2.07
CA SER A 333 -11.37 -4.17 2.79
C SER A 333 -12.66 -3.64 2.16
N LEU A 334 -12.85 -3.83 0.86
CA LEU A 334 -14.08 -3.43 0.17
C LEU A 334 -15.31 -4.17 0.70
N LEU A 335 -15.22 -5.49 0.82
CA LEU A 335 -16.28 -6.32 1.40
C LEU A 335 -16.47 -6.02 2.89
N LEU A 336 -15.37 -5.90 3.64
CA LEU A 336 -15.41 -5.66 5.09
C LEU A 336 -16.09 -4.35 5.42
N SER A 337 -15.74 -3.27 4.71
CA SER A 337 -16.35 -1.95 4.89
C SER A 337 -17.85 -1.96 4.59
N TYR A 338 -18.27 -2.67 3.54
CA TYR A 338 -19.68 -2.83 3.18
C TYR A 338 -20.45 -3.60 4.28
N ILE A 339 -19.94 -4.77 4.67
CA ILE A 339 -20.59 -5.63 5.68
C ILE A 339 -20.72 -4.92 7.02
N ILE A 340 -19.67 -4.25 7.51
CA ILE A 340 -19.68 -3.58 8.81
C ILE A 340 -20.75 -2.47 8.86
N ILE A 341 -20.89 -1.68 7.80
CA ILE A 341 -21.89 -0.63 7.75
C ILE A 341 -23.30 -1.20 7.65
N LEU A 342 -23.50 -2.29 6.92
CA LEU A 342 -24.78 -3.00 6.91
C LEU A 342 -25.14 -3.55 8.30
N PHE A 343 -24.20 -4.17 8.99
CA PHE A 343 -24.42 -4.63 10.37
C PHE A 343 -24.72 -3.47 11.31
N TYR A 344 -23.97 -2.36 11.23
CA TYR A 344 -24.22 -1.17 12.03
C TYR A 344 -25.64 -0.62 11.83
N LYS A 345 -26.16 -0.64 10.61
CA LYS A 345 -27.50 -0.12 10.28
C LYS A 345 -28.62 -1.08 10.67
N ASN A 346 -28.44 -2.36 10.41
CA ASN A 346 -29.48 -3.36 10.67
C ASN A 346 -29.51 -3.84 12.13
N TYR A 347 -28.36 -3.85 12.78
CA TYR A 347 -28.14 -4.36 14.15
C TYR A 347 -27.27 -3.40 14.96
N PRO A 348 -27.78 -2.19 15.35
CA PRO A 348 -26.96 -1.16 15.98
C PRO A 348 -26.61 -1.50 17.44
N SER A 349 -25.78 -2.54 17.62
CA SER A 349 -25.30 -2.93 18.93
C SER A 349 -24.20 -1.99 19.44
N ILE A 350 -24.05 -1.92 20.77
CA ILE A 350 -22.97 -1.15 21.40
C ILE A 350 -21.58 -1.66 20.97
N TYR A 351 -21.44 -2.96 20.76
CA TYR A 351 -20.18 -3.58 20.33
C TYR A 351 -19.73 -3.12 18.95
N ILE A 352 -20.65 -3.00 17.99
CA ILE A 352 -20.35 -2.49 16.64
C ILE A 352 -19.94 -1.02 16.70
N LYS A 353 -20.60 -0.21 17.56
CA LYS A 353 -20.24 1.20 17.76
C LYS A 353 -18.83 1.33 18.34
N ILE A 354 -18.51 0.57 19.38
CA ILE A 354 -17.17 0.54 19.99
C ILE A 354 -16.14 0.12 18.95
N PHE A 355 -16.41 -0.93 18.17
CA PHE A 355 -15.52 -1.40 17.12
C PHE A 355 -15.24 -0.32 16.05
N LEU A 356 -16.28 0.40 15.60
CA LEU A 356 -16.12 1.52 14.65
C LEU A 356 -15.30 2.67 15.26
N VAL A 357 -15.45 2.96 16.54
CA VAL A 357 -14.64 3.96 17.25
C VAL A 357 -13.18 3.51 17.32
N ILE A 358 -12.92 2.24 17.62
CA ILE A 358 -11.56 1.67 17.61
C ILE A 358 -10.93 1.81 16.22
N ILE A 359 -11.64 1.43 15.16
CA ILE A 359 -11.15 1.59 13.77
C ILE A 359 -10.88 3.07 13.47
N PHE A 360 -11.77 3.97 13.85
CA PHE A 360 -11.63 5.40 13.62
C PHE A 360 -10.35 5.97 14.27
N PHE A 361 -10.10 5.66 15.54
CA PHE A 361 -8.86 6.09 16.21
C PHE A 361 -7.63 5.39 15.67
N SER A 362 -7.73 4.12 15.24
CA SER A 362 -6.64 3.42 14.57
C SER A 362 -6.24 4.10 13.25
N ILE A 363 -7.20 4.58 12.46
CA ILE A 363 -6.95 5.34 11.24
C ILE A 363 -6.15 6.61 11.55
N ILE A 364 -6.51 7.33 12.61
CA ILE A 364 -5.80 8.54 13.05
C ILE A 364 -4.38 8.20 13.51
N GLY A 365 -4.21 7.14 14.28
CA GLY A 365 -2.89 6.69 14.75
C GLY A 365 -1.98 6.26 13.59
N ILE A 366 -2.51 5.55 12.60
CA ILE A 366 -1.78 5.21 11.37
C ILE A 366 -1.31 6.49 10.66
N SER A 367 -2.20 7.47 10.48
CA SER A 367 -1.84 8.77 9.90
C SER A 367 -0.70 9.45 10.68
N SER A 368 -0.77 9.45 12.01
CA SER A 368 0.28 10.02 12.87
C SER A 368 1.62 9.32 12.67
N HIS A 369 1.62 7.99 12.52
CA HIS A 369 2.82 7.20 12.26
C HIS A 369 3.46 7.56 10.90
N TRP A 370 2.66 7.63 9.81
CA TRP A 370 3.17 8.01 8.49
C TRP A 370 3.75 9.43 8.47
N LYS A 371 3.14 10.39 9.17
CA LYS A 371 3.66 11.75 9.31
C LYS A 371 4.99 11.78 10.07
N SER A 372 5.07 11.08 11.19
CA SER A 372 6.31 10.97 11.96
C SER A 372 7.44 10.33 11.16
N GLN A 373 7.11 9.34 10.32
CA GLN A 373 8.10 8.72 9.44
C GLN A 373 8.56 9.67 8.32
N THR A 374 7.68 10.52 7.80
CA THR A 374 8.07 11.59 6.84
C THR A 374 9.10 12.53 7.46
N GLU A 375 8.83 13.03 8.66
CA GLU A 375 9.76 13.89 9.40
C GLU A 375 11.13 13.21 9.57
N ARG A 376 11.12 11.95 10.03
CA ARG A 376 12.36 11.17 10.23
C ARG A 376 13.15 10.95 8.93
N GLN A 377 12.48 10.68 7.82
CA GLN A 377 13.17 10.50 6.52
C GLN A 377 13.83 11.78 6.05
N LEU A 378 13.15 12.92 6.18
CA LEU A 378 13.72 14.22 5.84
C LEU A 378 14.92 14.57 6.74
N ASP A 379 14.83 14.30 8.04
CA ASP A 379 15.94 14.52 8.96
C ASP A 379 17.17 13.68 8.56
N VAL A 380 16.97 12.44 8.15
CA VAL A 380 18.07 11.58 7.70
C VAL A 380 18.70 12.12 6.41
N ILE A 381 17.88 12.52 5.42
CA ILE A 381 18.39 13.08 4.16
C ILE A 381 19.17 14.38 4.45
N ASN A 382 18.63 15.29 5.27
CA ASN A 382 19.30 16.51 5.70
C ASN A 382 20.61 16.25 6.45
N ASN A 383 20.66 15.20 7.28
CA ASN A 383 21.89 14.80 7.96
C ASN A 383 22.95 14.33 6.97
N ILE A 384 22.58 13.57 5.95
CA ILE A 384 23.48 13.12 4.88
C ILE A 384 23.99 14.33 4.09
N GLU A 385 23.13 15.26 3.71
CA GLU A 385 23.49 16.48 2.97
C GLU A 385 24.54 17.33 3.70
N ARG A 386 24.37 17.47 5.02
CA ARG A 386 25.26 18.32 5.87
C ARG A 386 26.54 17.63 6.31
N ASN A 387 26.67 16.33 6.05
CA ASN A 387 27.78 15.56 6.55
C ASN A 387 28.95 15.53 5.57
N ASN A 388 30.03 16.23 5.90
CA ASN A 388 31.22 16.35 5.06
C ASN A 388 31.98 15.02 4.85
N PHE A 389 31.67 13.97 5.59
CA PHE A 389 32.35 12.69 5.46
C PHE A 389 32.02 12.02 4.11
N PHE A 390 30.84 12.20 3.58
CA PHE A 390 30.47 11.62 2.27
C PHE A 390 31.37 12.12 1.13
N SER A 391 31.90 13.35 1.22
CA SER A 391 32.84 13.90 0.25
C SER A 391 34.24 13.27 0.33
N GLN A 392 34.57 12.55 1.42
CA GLN A 392 35.87 11.90 1.63
C GLN A 392 35.90 10.46 1.12
N ILE A 393 34.74 9.87 0.83
CA ILE A 393 34.65 8.49 0.33
C ILE A 393 34.97 8.49 -1.17
N SER A 394 35.90 7.61 -1.59
CA SER A 394 36.18 7.41 -3.00
C SER A 394 34.99 6.82 -3.75
N HIS A 395 34.77 7.23 -5.00
CA HIS A 395 33.70 6.72 -5.87
C HIS A 395 33.78 5.20 -6.12
N GLU A 396 34.93 4.59 -5.92
CA GLU A 396 35.14 3.15 -6.08
C GLU A 396 34.75 2.36 -4.84
N GLN A 397 34.76 2.99 -3.68
CA GLN A 397 34.43 2.36 -2.40
C GLN A 397 32.94 2.13 -2.23
N ILE A 398 32.58 1.00 -1.61
CA ILE A 398 31.22 0.68 -1.24
C ILE A 398 30.96 1.23 0.16
N LEU A 399 29.93 2.08 0.27
CA LEU A 399 29.42 2.53 1.55
C LEU A 399 28.26 1.62 1.99
N PHE A 400 28.39 1.00 3.14
CA PHE A 400 27.30 0.27 3.76
C PHE A 400 26.51 1.18 4.69
N VAL A 401 25.17 1.16 4.56
CA VAL A 401 24.27 1.93 5.40
C VAL A 401 23.52 1.01 6.36
N THR A 402 23.51 1.37 7.64
CA THR A 402 22.74 0.72 8.69
C THR A 402 21.78 1.71 9.35
N GLY A 403 20.89 1.23 10.23
CA GLY A 403 19.88 2.08 10.87
C GLY A 403 18.75 2.46 9.93
N ASN A 404 17.69 3.01 10.45
CA ASN A 404 16.51 3.51 9.73
C ASN A 404 16.00 2.63 8.58
N GLN A 405 16.19 1.31 8.66
CA GLN A 405 15.75 0.39 7.60
C GLN A 405 14.24 0.32 7.51
N TYR A 406 13.57 0.37 8.67
CA TYR A 406 12.12 0.37 8.81
C TYR A 406 11.69 1.30 9.91
N SER A 407 10.52 1.90 9.77
CA SER A 407 9.82 2.45 10.92
C SER A 407 9.38 1.32 11.86
N GLN A 408 9.31 1.60 13.15
CA GLN A 408 8.79 0.67 14.13
C GLN A 408 7.34 1.02 14.47
N PHE A 409 6.43 0.12 14.11
CA PHE A 409 5.02 0.24 14.46
C PHE A 409 4.73 -0.70 15.64
N GLY A 410 4.88 -0.16 16.84
CA GLY A 410 5.01 -0.96 18.04
C GLY A 410 6.28 -1.82 18.01
N LYS A 411 6.13 -3.15 18.01
CA LYS A 411 7.25 -4.10 17.96
C LYS A 411 7.48 -4.70 16.56
N ILE A 412 6.78 -4.22 15.53
CA ILE A 412 6.83 -4.75 14.17
C ILE A 412 7.32 -3.66 13.22
N SER A 413 8.20 -4.05 12.31
CA SER A 413 8.72 -3.20 11.23
C SER A 413 7.63 -2.90 10.21
N HIS A 414 7.47 -1.63 9.81
CA HIS A 414 6.34 -1.22 8.98
C HIS A 414 6.76 -0.50 7.69
N ILE A 415 7.09 0.78 7.74
CA ILE A 415 7.44 1.56 6.56
C ILE A 415 8.91 1.34 6.24
N GLU A 416 9.18 0.91 5.01
CA GLU A 416 10.53 0.70 4.50
C GLU A 416 11.19 2.05 4.17
N PHE A 417 12.48 2.18 4.52
CA PHE A 417 13.31 3.29 4.09
C PHE A 417 14.66 2.73 3.61
N PHE A 418 15.65 2.52 4.48
CA PHE A 418 16.94 1.95 4.09
C PHE A 418 16.97 0.41 4.12
N SER A 419 15.85 -0.23 3.88
CA SER A 419 15.74 -1.68 3.82
C SER A 419 16.27 -2.29 2.52
N GLU A 420 16.25 -1.53 1.43
CA GLU A 420 16.72 -1.93 0.11
C GLU A 420 17.85 -1.00 -0.36
N SER A 421 18.89 -1.59 -0.96
CA SER A 421 20.09 -0.86 -1.37
C SER A 421 19.81 0.25 -2.38
N HIS A 422 18.89 0.03 -3.32
CA HIS A 422 18.55 1.04 -4.32
C HIS A 422 17.85 2.27 -3.72
N VAL A 423 17.11 2.10 -2.62
CA VAL A 423 16.48 3.23 -1.91
C VAL A 423 17.53 4.01 -1.11
N ALA A 424 18.46 3.31 -0.45
CA ALA A 424 19.56 3.95 0.26
C ALA A 424 20.48 4.73 -0.69
N GLU A 425 20.84 4.13 -1.83
CA GLU A 425 21.63 4.77 -2.89
C GLU A 425 20.93 6.02 -3.44
N ALA A 426 19.64 5.92 -3.72
CA ALA A 426 18.82 7.04 -4.17
C ALA A 426 18.75 8.17 -3.15
N SER A 427 18.52 7.86 -1.87
CA SER A 427 18.43 8.87 -0.81
C SER A 427 19.76 9.61 -0.61
N VAL A 428 20.89 8.91 -0.70
CA VAL A 428 22.22 9.53 -0.67
C VAL A 428 22.46 10.38 -1.91
N GLY A 429 22.03 9.94 -3.09
CA GLY A 429 22.11 10.71 -4.34
C GLY A 429 21.26 12.00 -4.29
N ILE A 430 20.05 11.92 -3.78
CA ILE A 430 19.14 13.08 -3.61
C ILE A 430 19.75 14.12 -2.64
N ALA A 431 20.43 13.66 -1.58
CA ALA A 431 21.17 14.54 -0.66
C ALA A 431 22.42 15.21 -1.30
N GLY A 432 22.58 15.13 -2.62
CA GLY A 432 23.67 15.78 -3.35
C GLY A 432 25.03 15.07 -3.24
N GLN A 433 25.08 13.88 -2.61
CA GLN A 433 26.28 13.08 -2.50
C GLN A 433 26.41 12.18 -3.75
N ARG A 434 27.10 12.70 -4.77
CA ARG A 434 27.18 12.10 -6.10
C ARG A 434 27.84 10.72 -6.09
N LEU A 435 27.17 9.73 -6.71
CA LEU A 435 27.74 8.49 -7.26
C LEU A 435 28.46 7.55 -6.28
N LEU A 436 28.09 7.56 -5.01
CA LEU A 436 28.56 6.54 -4.09
C LEU A 436 27.82 5.21 -4.36
N LYS A 437 28.57 4.12 -4.40
CA LYS A 437 27.98 2.77 -4.39
C LYS A 437 27.47 2.48 -2.99
N VAL A 438 26.16 2.72 -2.75
CA VAL A 438 25.55 2.54 -1.43
C VAL A 438 24.84 1.18 -1.35
N LYS A 439 25.09 0.44 -0.26
CA LYS A 439 24.42 -0.83 0.01
C LYS A 439 23.88 -0.85 1.43
N THR A 440 22.71 -1.43 1.62
CA THR A 440 22.16 -1.65 2.96
C THR A 440 22.83 -2.83 3.63
N LEU A 441 23.19 -2.70 4.90
CA LEU A 441 23.72 -3.78 5.71
C LEU A 441 22.76 -4.05 6.89
N ASN A 442 22.38 -5.30 7.05
CA ASN A 442 21.53 -5.77 8.14
C ASN A 442 21.94 -7.16 8.62
N ASN A 443 21.28 -7.67 9.62
CA ASN A 443 21.58 -8.98 10.20
C ASN A 443 21.23 -10.19 9.30
N ALA A 444 20.73 -9.97 8.09
CA ALA A 444 20.49 -11.02 7.09
C ALA A 444 21.70 -11.25 6.16
N TRP A 445 22.80 -10.55 6.40
CA TRP A 445 24.05 -10.77 5.69
C TRP A 445 24.94 -11.79 6.41
N ASP A 446 25.73 -12.53 5.63
CA ASP A 446 26.79 -13.40 6.11
C ASP A 446 28.15 -12.89 5.63
N PHE A 447 29.18 -13.10 6.42
CA PHE A 447 30.55 -12.83 6.05
C PHE A 447 31.42 -14.07 6.32
N ASP A 448 32.11 -14.56 5.31
CA ASP A 448 32.93 -15.78 5.38
C ASP A 448 34.44 -15.50 5.60
N GLY A 449 34.80 -14.23 5.80
CA GLY A 449 36.18 -13.78 5.96
C GLY A 449 36.75 -13.08 4.72
N LEU A 450 36.07 -13.21 3.56
CA LEU A 450 36.47 -12.57 2.31
C LEU A 450 35.26 -11.93 1.60
N ILE A 451 34.12 -12.62 1.60
CA ILE A 451 32.92 -12.21 0.86
C ILE A 451 31.81 -11.88 1.84
N LEU A 452 31.24 -10.70 1.67
CA LEU A 452 30.01 -10.26 2.33
C LEU A 452 28.84 -10.57 1.42
N GLN A 453 27.94 -11.47 1.84
CA GLN A 453 26.83 -11.97 1.04
C GLN A 453 25.46 -11.74 1.69
N ASP A 454 24.51 -11.25 0.91
CA ASP A 454 23.10 -11.14 1.32
C ASP A 454 22.42 -12.52 1.26
N ARG A 455 21.94 -13.04 2.41
CA ARG A 455 21.20 -14.33 2.46
C ARG A 455 19.93 -14.33 1.62
N LYS A 456 19.26 -13.19 1.50
CA LYS A 456 18.02 -13.04 0.73
C LYS A 456 18.30 -13.01 -0.77
N TYR A 457 19.33 -12.27 -1.14
CA TYR A 457 19.71 -12.05 -2.54
C TYR A 457 21.13 -12.55 -2.77
N LYS A 458 21.30 -13.87 -2.88
CA LYS A 458 22.61 -14.55 -2.98
C LYS A 458 23.53 -14.05 -4.11
N HIS A 459 22.97 -13.37 -5.11
CA HIS A 459 23.74 -12.71 -6.17
C HIS A 459 24.36 -11.37 -5.72
N ARG A 460 23.97 -10.85 -4.55
CA ARG A 460 24.55 -9.65 -3.94
C ARG A 460 25.69 -10.12 -3.03
N ASN A 461 26.87 -10.20 -3.60
CA ASN A 461 28.12 -10.55 -2.92
C ASN A 461 29.17 -9.48 -3.20
N TYR A 462 29.96 -9.15 -2.21
CA TYR A 462 30.97 -8.11 -2.25
C TYR A 462 32.26 -8.63 -1.60
N GLU A 463 33.35 -8.55 -2.34
CA GLU A 463 34.67 -8.84 -1.79
C GLU A 463 35.09 -7.72 -0.84
N VAL A 464 35.68 -8.10 0.30
CA VAL A 464 36.16 -7.19 1.33
C VAL A 464 37.65 -7.49 1.57
N GLU A 465 38.50 -6.53 1.25
CA GLU A 465 39.93 -6.66 1.41
C GLU A 465 40.33 -6.48 2.90
N ASP A 466 40.30 -5.24 3.41
CA ASP A 466 40.78 -4.92 4.76
C ASP A 466 39.68 -4.49 5.72
N SER A 467 38.69 -3.72 5.24
CA SER A 467 37.64 -3.11 6.06
C SER A 467 36.44 -2.72 5.23
N ILE A 468 35.29 -2.45 5.91
CA ILE A 468 34.11 -1.86 5.32
C ILE A 468 33.81 -0.50 5.94
N HIS A 469 33.34 0.42 5.11
CA HIS A 469 32.85 1.74 5.52
C HIS A 469 31.38 1.68 5.82
N ILE A 470 30.98 2.09 7.02
CA ILE A 470 29.60 2.02 7.50
C ILE A 470 29.12 3.42 7.90
N TYR A 471 27.94 3.78 7.43
CA TYR A 471 27.17 4.90 7.93
C TYR A 471 25.95 4.39 8.72
N ASP A 472 25.93 4.65 10.02
CA ASP A 472 24.75 4.45 10.87
C ASP A 472 23.84 5.67 10.74
N SER A 473 22.78 5.54 9.94
CA SER A 473 21.86 6.63 9.66
C SER A 473 20.97 7.02 10.85
N GLU A 474 20.85 6.16 11.85
CA GLU A 474 20.11 6.45 13.09
C GLU A 474 20.88 7.35 14.03
N LYS A 475 22.21 7.13 14.11
CA LYS A 475 23.11 7.90 14.98
C LYS A 475 23.84 9.03 14.26
N ASN A 476 23.77 9.08 12.92
CA ASN A 476 24.55 9.95 12.05
C ASN A 476 26.07 9.83 12.28
N ILE A 477 26.56 8.58 12.35
CA ILE A 477 27.96 8.27 12.64
C ILE A 477 28.57 7.41 11.53
N PHE A 478 29.81 7.73 11.16
CA PHE A 478 30.64 6.90 10.30
C PHE A 478 31.58 6.04 11.13
N THR A 479 31.75 4.78 10.70
CA THR A 479 32.64 3.82 11.33
C THR A 479 33.32 2.98 10.25
N VAL A 480 34.57 2.70 10.42
CA VAL A 480 35.33 1.73 9.61
C VAL A 480 35.44 0.45 10.41
N ILE A 481 34.94 -0.65 9.90
CA ILE A 481 34.96 -1.94 10.55
C ILE A 481 36.01 -2.83 9.87
N PRO A 482 37.05 -3.25 10.55
CA PRO A 482 38.07 -4.15 10.01
C PRO A 482 37.47 -5.54 9.77
N THR A 483 38.02 -6.27 8.80
CA THR A 483 37.55 -7.57 8.32
C THR A 483 37.28 -8.57 9.46
N ASN A 484 38.15 -8.63 10.46
CA ASN A 484 38.03 -9.55 11.61
C ASN A 484 36.88 -9.23 12.56
N GLN A 485 36.21 -8.07 12.43
CA GLN A 485 35.08 -7.64 13.26
C GLN A 485 33.76 -7.63 12.53
N ILE A 486 33.74 -7.85 11.20
CA ILE A 486 32.52 -7.72 10.39
C ILE A 486 31.43 -8.69 10.83
N SER A 487 31.74 -9.97 11.02
CA SER A 487 30.77 -10.98 11.47
C SER A 487 30.14 -10.60 12.81
N PHE A 488 30.94 -10.19 13.78
CA PHE A 488 30.46 -9.74 15.08
C PHE A 488 29.59 -8.49 14.95
N PHE A 489 30.00 -7.52 14.12
CA PHE A 489 29.21 -6.32 13.87
C PHE A 489 27.82 -6.66 13.29
N ILE A 490 27.75 -7.56 12.29
CA ILE A 490 26.48 -7.98 11.68
C ILE A 490 25.55 -8.61 12.73
N GLU A 491 26.07 -9.41 13.65
CA GLU A 491 25.29 -10.02 14.73
C GLU A 491 24.69 -8.99 15.70
N THR A 492 25.35 -7.83 15.88
CA THR A 492 24.85 -6.73 16.73
C THR A 492 23.73 -5.94 16.08
N LEU A 493 23.55 -6.03 14.74
CA LEU A 493 22.54 -5.28 14.03
C LEU A 493 21.12 -5.73 14.42
N PRO A 494 20.16 -4.79 14.50
CA PRO A 494 18.80 -5.09 14.92
C PRO A 494 18.11 -6.04 13.95
N LYS A 495 17.35 -6.98 14.51
CA LYS A 495 16.49 -7.90 13.75
C LYS A 495 15.17 -7.22 13.42
N ASN A 496 14.93 -6.99 12.14
CA ASN A 496 13.69 -6.41 11.66
C ASN A 496 12.55 -7.46 11.69
N LYS A 497 11.62 -7.32 12.61
CA LYS A 497 10.47 -8.21 12.76
C LYS A 497 9.33 -7.73 11.88
N ARG A 498 8.98 -8.47 10.85
CA ARG A 498 7.96 -8.10 9.86
C ARG A 498 6.59 -8.74 10.11
N HIS A 499 6.54 -9.74 10.98
CA HIS A 499 5.33 -10.48 11.30
C HIS A 499 5.25 -10.79 12.80
N TRP A 500 4.04 -10.86 13.36
CA TRP A 500 3.84 -11.11 14.79
C TRP A 500 4.37 -12.48 15.26
N ILE A 501 4.43 -13.49 14.40
CA ILE A 501 5.00 -14.80 14.74
C ILE A 501 6.47 -14.66 15.15
N GLN A 502 7.21 -13.69 14.62
CA GLN A 502 8.58 -13.40 15.03
C GLN A 502 8.70 -12.82 16.44
N LEU A 503 7.58 -12.34 17.00
CA LEU A 503 7.52 -11.92 18.41
C LEU A 503 7.42 -13.13 19.34
N ILE A 504 6.94 -14.27 18.83
CA ILE A 504 6.80 -15.52 19.59
C ILE A 504 8.11 -16.29 19.45
N GLN A 505 8.88 -16.37 20.53
CA GLN A 505 10.19 -17.05 20.55
C GLN A 505 10.03 -18.59 20.65
N ILE A 506 9.11 -19.20 19.93
CA ILE A 506 8.93 -20.66 19.89
C ILE A 506 9.75 -21.22 18.72
N ARG A 507 10.94 -21.69 19.00
CA ARG A 507 11.88 -22.27 18.02
C ARG A 507 11.24 -23.36 17.15
N GLN A 508 10.42 -24.21 17.73
CA GLN A 508 9.75 -25.32 17.02
C GLN A 508 8.78 -24.79 15.94
N LEU A 509 8.00 -23.75 16.26
CA LEU A 509 7.07 -23.13 15.32
C LEU A 509 7.82 -22.43 14.18
N GLN A 510 8.90 -21.71 14.51
CA GLN A 510 9.74 -21.07 13.51
C GLN A 510 10.37 -22.10 12.55
N ASN A 511 10.90 -23.19 13.06
CA ASN A 511 11.46 -24.27 12.25
C ASN A 511 10.41 -24.95 11.35
N LEU A 512 9.22 -25.22 11.89
CA LEU A 512 8.12 -25.80 11.12
C LEU A 512 7.71 -24.90 9.95
N ILE A 513 7.63 -23.61 10.17
CA ILE A 513 7.27 -22.65 9.12
C ILE A 513 8.41 -22.52 8.10
N ASN A 514 9.65 -22.39 8.55
CA ASN A 514 10.82 -22.29 7.67
C ASN A 514 10.99 -23.53 6.76
N ASN A 515 10.73 -24.71 7.28
CA ASN A 515 10.89 -25.96 6.54
C ASN A 515 9.75 -26.18 5.52
N ASN A 516 8.53 -25.77 5.86
CA ASN A 516 7.36 -26.01 5.00
C ASN A 516 7.05 -24.85 4.05
N PHE A 517 7.51 -23.63 4.38
CA PHE A 517 7.27 -22.42 3.62
C PHE A 517 8.55 -21.62 3.43
N PRO A 518 9.50 -22.09 2.56
CA PRO A 518 10.81 -21.48 2.38
C PRO A 518 10.77 -19.97 2.05
N ARG A 519 9.69 -19.52 1.39
CA ARG A 519 9.50 -18.09 1.08
C ARG A 519 9.15 -17.26 2.31
N LEU A 520 8.62 -17.87 3.36
CA LEU A 520 8.42 -17.21 4.65
C LEU A 520 9.70 -17.14 5.49
N LYS A 521 10.73 -17.91 5.14
CA LYS A 521 12.04 -17.86 5.81
C LYS A 521 12.58 -16.43 5.95
N TYR A 522 12.23 -15.56 5.01
CA TYR A 522 12.65 -14.15 5.04
C TYR A 522 11.73 -13.24 5.86
N LEU A 523 10.59 -13.76 6.32
CA LEU A 523 9.73 -13.09 7.29
C LEU A 523 10.07 -13.47 8.74
N PHE A 524 10.92 -14.48 8.92
CA PHE A 524 11.40 -15.00 10.20
C PHE A 524 12.94 -14.93 10.26
#